data_59e2b6e118eec6c1f862d97076fcb1b5
#
_entry.id   59e2b6e118eec6c1f862d97076fcb1b5
#
_cell.length_a   1.000
_cell.length_b   1.000
_cell.length_c   1.000
_cell.angle_alpha   90.00
_cell.angle_beta   90.00
_cell.angle_gamma   90.00
#
_symmetry.space_group_name_H-M   'P 1'
#
loop_
_entity.id
_entity.type
_entity.pdbx_description
1 polymer ?
#
loop_
_entity_poly.entity_id
_entity_poly.type
_entity_poly.pdbx_seq_one_letter_code
_entity_poly.pdbx_strand_id
1 'polypeptide(L)'
;VTSGSDFEKIQERLEEINEIIAAKAQNQVNLIAVTKGFTHEEVNVATELGIKNFGENYAQELLAKNPLVDAEISWHYIGQLQSNKVRKVSHLVDVWHSVTSLKLAREIHNRNDQAKILLQVSVLGPSNSKGFEVEELPDLIFQLRDENIDVSGLMTMGVPGDMIATRFVFERLRKLADTFELSECSMGMSDDFEIALESGSSMIRIGSAIFGNRRPD
;
A
#
# COMPACT_ATOMS: atom_id res chain seq x y z
N VAL A 1 18.41 3.37 -20.07
CA VAL A 1 19.14 4.42 -19.36
C VAL A 1 18.17 5.57 -19.19
N THR A 2 17.65 5.75 -17.98
CA THR A 2 16.83 6.91 -17.60
C THR A 2 17.62 8.18 -17.94
N SER A 3 17.01 9.11 -18.67
CA SER A 3 17.69 10.35 -19.02
C SER A 3 17.87 11.21 -17.76
N GLY A 4 18.91 12.04 -17.68
CA GLY A 4 19.11 12.98 -16.56
C GLY A 4 17.85 13.83 -16.30
N SER A 5 17.04 14.09 -17.34
CA SER A 5 15.77 14.81 -17.22
C SER A 5 14.67 14.01 -16.48
N ASP A 6 14.72 12.68 -16.46
CA ASP A 6 13.73 11.86 -15.73
C ASP A 6 14.08 11.80 -14.23
N PHE A 7 15.37 11.77 -13.88
CA PHE A 7 15.84 11.88 -12.50
C PHE A 7 15.40 13.21 -11.86
N GLU A 8 15.69 14.34 -12.51
CA GLU A 8 15.32 15.67 -12.03
C GLU A 8 13.81 15.80 -11.80
N LYS A 9 12.99 15.31 -12.73
CA LYS A 9 11.52 15.34 -12.59
C LYS A 9 11.00 14.50 -11.45
N ILE A 10 11.56 13.30 -11.22
CA ILE A 10 11.16 12.43 -10.10
C ILE A 10 11.58 13.10 -8.80
N GLN A 11 12.76 13.71 -8.74
CA GLN A 11 13.25 14.44 -7.58
C GLN A 11 12.31 15.61 -7.21
N GLU A 12 12.01 16.51 -8.14
CA GLU A 12 11.10 17.64 -7.92
C GLU A 12 9.75 17.19 -7.35
N ARG A 13 9.15 16.17 -7.94
CA ARG A 13 7.86 15.63 -7.47
C ARG A 13 7.94 15.00 -6.09
N LEU A 14 9.03 14.32 -5.77
CA LEU A 14 9.25 13.77 -4.44
C LEU A 14 9.44 14.86 -3.39
N GLU A 15 10.13 15.95 -3.73
CA GLU A 15 10.28 17.11 -2.85
C GLU A 15 8.90 17.73 -2.56
N GLU A 16 8.06 17.99 -3.58
CA GLU A 16 6.69 18.48 -3.42
C GLU A 16 5.84 17.56 -2.53
N ILE A 17 5.88 16.24 -2.77
CA ILE A 17 5.13 15.27 -1.96
C ILE A 17 5.61 15.27 -0.51
N ASN A 18 6.92 15.34 -0.28
CA ASN A 18 7.49 15.38 1.08
C ASN A 18 7.12 16.67 1.82
N GLU A 19 7.06 17.81 1.14
CA GLU A 19 6.56 19.08 1.71
C GLU A 19 5.09 18.95 2.14
N ILE A 20 4.24 18.34 1.31
CA ILE A 20 2.83 18.09 1.64
C ILE A 20 2.71 17.13 2.83
N ILE A 21 3.50 16.04 2.86
CA ILE A 21 3.54 15.12 3.99
C ILE A 21 3.92 15.87 5.27
N ALA A 22 4.99 16.66 5.23
CA ALA A 22 5.46 17.43 6.38
C ALA A 22 4.42 18.44 6.89
N ALA A 23 3.61 19.02 5.98
CA ALA A 23 2.60 20.01 6.33
C ALA A 23 1.29 19.39 6.86
N LYS A 24 0.89 18.20 6.39
CA LYS A 24 -0.45 17.63 6.61
C LYS A 24 -0.49 16.36 7.44
N ALA A 25 0.61 15.63 7.55
CA ALA A 25 0.63 14.37 8.28
C ALA A 25 0.47 14.58 9.79
N GLN A 26 -0.45 13.83 10.38
CA GLN A 26 -0.67 13.82 11.83
C GLN A 26 0.29 12.89 12.56
N ASN A 27 0.87 11.91 11.85
CA ASN A 27 1.76 10.87 12.37
C ASN A 27 2.93 10.66 11.40
N GLN A 28 3.85 9.78 11.78
CA GLN A 28 4.87 9.31 10.84
C GLN A 28 4.19 8.55 9.68
N VAL A 29 4.56 8.90 8.46
CA VAL A 29 3.97 8.33 7.24
C VAL A 29 5.03 7.66 6.39
N ASN A 30 4.76 6.43 5.96
CA ASN A 30 5.54 5.72 4.98
C ASN A 30 4.99 6.03 3.57
N LEU A 31 5.81 6.66 2.74
CA LEU A 31 5.53 6.84 1.33
C LEU A 31 5.87 5.55 0.58
N ILE A 32 4.85 4.93 -0.05
CA ILE A 32 5.01 3.75 -0.87
C ILE A 32 4.95 4.18 -2.33
N ALA A 33 6.09 4.10 -3.01
CA ALA A 33 6.20 4.43 -4.43
C ALA A 33 5.63 3.28 -5.27
N VAL A 34 4.51 3.52 -5.94
CA VAL A 34 3.79 2.49 -6.72
C VAL A 34 4.37 2.41 -8.12
N THR A 35 5.01 1.27 -8.43
CA THR A 35 5.81 1.07 -9.64
C THR A 35 5.13 0.19 -10.70
N LYS A 36 3.86 -0.13 -10.54
CA LYS A 36 3.10 -0.89 -11.55
C LYS A 36 3.14 -0.20 -12.93
N GLY A 37 3.57 -0.93 -13.95
CA GLY A 37 3.72 -0.41 -15.32
C GLY A 37 4.93 0.50 -15.51
N PHE A 38 5.86 0.55 -14.56
CA PHE A 38 7.18 1.17 -14.68
C PHE A 38 8.26 0.09 -14.66
N THR A 39 9.48 0.39 -15.08
CA THR A 39 10.60 -0.55 -15.13
C THR A 39 11.41 -0.53 -13.83
N HIS A 40 12.39 -1.40 -13.71
CA HIS A 40 13.37 -1.37 -12.62
C HIS A 40 14.23 -0.09 -12.63
N GLU A 41 14.39 0.56 -13.79
CA GLU A 41 15.18 1.81 -13.90
C GLU A 41 14.54 2.94 -13.07
N GLU A 42 13.21 3.11 -13.14
CA GLU A 42 12.50 4.08 -12.29
C GLU A 42 12.56 3.70 -10.81
N VAL A 43 12.57 2.40 -10.47
CA VAL A 43 12.77 1.94 -9.09
C VAL A 43 14.16 2.35 -8.61
N ASN A 44 15.22 2.09 -9.39
CA ASN A 44 16.59 2.44 -9.03
C ASN A 44 16.76 3.96 -8.85
N VAL A 45 16.19 4.78 -9.74
CA VAL A 45 16.18 6.24 -9.57
C VAL A 45 15.52 6.66 -8.25
N ALA A 46 14.36 6.09 -7.93
CA ALA A 46 13.66 6.42 -6.69
C ALA A 46 14.44 5.95 -5.44
N THR A 47 15.18 4.84 -5.52
CA THR A 47 16.06 4.40 -4.43
C THR A 47 17.23 5.33 -4.20
N GLU A 48 17.85 5.86 -5.27
CA GLU A 48 18.90 6.88 -5.17
C GLU A 48 18.39 8.16 -4.51
N LEU A 49 17.10 8.48 -4.69
CA LEU A 49 16.41 9.61 -4.06
C LEU A 49 15.91 9.30 -2.64
N GLY A 50 16.26 8.13 -2.09
CA GLY A 50 15.99 7.75 -0.70
C GLY A 50 14.68 7.01 -0.44
N ILE A 51 13.91 6.65 -1.47
CA ILE A 51 12.72 5.81 -1.31
C ILE A 51 13.14 4.39 -0.99
N LYS A 52 12.52 3.81 0.04
CA LYS A 52 12.77 2.43 0.49
C LYS A 52 11.57 1.50 0.34
N ASN A 53 10.36 2.05 0.23
CA ASN A 53 9.12 1.29 0.18
C ASN A 53 8.51 1.35 -1.22
N PHE A 54 8.35 0.21 -1.87
CA PHE A 54 7.82 0.12 -3.24
C PHE A 54 6.59 -0.77 -3.31
N GLY A 55 5.58 -0.32 -4.05
CA GLY A 55 4.30 -1.01 -4.19
C GLY A 55 4.11 -1.65 -5.56
N GLU A 56 3.77 -2.94 -5.59
CA GLU A 56 3.46 -3.67 -6.80
C GLU A 56 2.04 -4.26 -6.80
N ASN A 57 1.42 -4.22 -7.98
CA ASN A 57 0.09 -4.78 -8.19
C ASN A 57 0.12 -6.19 -8.79
N TYR A 58 1.20 -6.53 -9.50
CA TYR A 58 1.28 -7.74 -10.30
C TYR A 58 2.50 -8.57 -9.92
N ALA A 59 2.27 -9.84 -9.56
CA ALA A 59 3.32 -10.76 -9.17
C ALA A 59 4.40 -10.94 -10.27
N GLN A 60 4.00 -10.87 -11.53
CA GLN A 60 4.93 -10.99 -12.65
C GLN A 60 5.88 -9.80 -12.75
N GLU A 61 5.37 -8.57 -12.54
CA GLU A 61 6.20 -7.36 -12.52
C GLU A 61 7.17 -7.38 -11.36
N LEU A 62 6.71 -7.75 -10.15
CA LEU A 62 7.57 -7.88 -8.98
C LEU A 62 8.72 -8.86 -9.22
N LEU A 63 8.40 -10.05 -9.74
CA LEU A 63 9.42 -11.08 -10.05
C LEU A 63 10.42 -10.63 -11.11
N ALA A 64 9.99 -9.84 -12.09
CA ALA A 64 10.86 -9.32 -13.14
C ALA A 64 11.76 -8.17 -12.65
N LYS A 65 11.25 -7.32 -11.76
CA LYS A 65 11.96 -6.12 -11.26
C LYS A 65 12.93 -6.44 -10.14
N ASN A 66 12.51 -7.25 -9.17
CA ASN A 66 13.31 -7.50 -7.95
C ASN A 66 14.78 -7.88 -8.21
N PRO A 67 15.11 -8.80 -9.15
CA PRO A 67 16.50 -9.17 -9.39
C PRO A 67 17.35 -8.08 -10.09
N LEU A 68 16.72 -6.98 -10.53
CA LEU A 68 17.34 -5.86 -11.24
C LEU A 68 17.41 -4.59 -10.40
N VAL A 69 17.03 -4.68 -9.13
CA VAL A 69 17.10 -3.58 -8.16
C VAL A 69 18.31 -3.82 -7.27
N ASP A 70 19.27 -2.91 -7.32
CA ASP A 70 20.57 -3.03 -6.65
C ASP A 70 20.59 -2.48 -5.20
N ALA A 71 19.42 -2.24 -4.61
CA ALA A 71 19.27 -1.66 -3.29
C ALA A 71 18.44 -2.55 -2.36
N GLU A 72 18.71 -2.45 -1.06
CA GLU A 72 17.86 -3.05 -0.04
C GLU A 72 16.58 -2.20 0.13
N ILE A 73 15.46 -2.75 -0.34
CA ILE A 73 14.15 -2.11 -0.34
C ILE A 73 13.10 -3.04 0.26
N SER A 74 11.97 -2.45 0.68
CA SER A 74 10.79 -3.20 1.13
C SER A 74 9.74 -3.25 0.03
N TRP A 75 9.33 -4.46 -0.35
CA TRP A 75 8.25 -4.66 -1.30
C TRP A 75 6.90 -4.79 -0.61
N HIS A 76 5.98 -3.92 -1.02
CA HIS A 76 4.59 -3.92 -0.62
C HIS A 76 3.72 -4.48 -1.76
N TYR A 77 2.97 -5.54 -1.48
CA TYR A 77 2.00 -6.05 -2.45
C TYR A 77 0.65 -5.36 -2.25
N ILE A 78 0.25 -4.54 -3.21
CA ILE A 78 -0.95 -3.70 -3.13
C ILE A 78 -2.06 -4.13 -4.10
N GLY A 79 -1.77 -5.07 -5.00
CA GLY A 79 -2.75 -5.62 -5.94
C GLY A 79 -3.58 -6.74 -5.33
N GLN A 80 -4.67 -7.10 -6.02
CA GLN A 80 -5.45 -8.27 -5.64
C GLN A 80 -4.71 -9.54 -6.05
N LEU A 81 -4.54 -10.46 -5.11
CA LEU A 81 -3.85 -11.71 -5.35
C LEU A 81 -4.74 -12.90 -5.03
N GLN A 82 -4.77 -13.86 -5.94
CA GLN A 82 -5.32 -15.17 -5.64
C GLN A 82 -4.36 -15.95 -4.75
N SER A 83 -4.88 -16.66 -3.74
CA SER A 83 -4.05 -17.39 -2.76
C SER A 83 -3.06 -18.38 -3.40
N ASN A 84 -3.42 -18.99 -4.53
CA ASN A 84 -2.51 -19.90 -5.25
C ASN A 84 -1.28 -19.22 -5.87
N LYS A 85 -1.26 -17.89 -5.98
CA LYS A 85 -0.13 -17.10 -6.50
C LYS A 85 0.80 -16.58 -5.42
N VAL A 86 0.39 -16.61 -4.15
CA VAL A 86 1.20 -16.15 -3.00
C VAL A 86 2.57 -16.81 -3.01
N ARG A 87 2.64 -18.14 -3.21
CA ARG A 87 3.89 -18.91 -3.23
C ARG A 87 4.98 -18.38 -4.15
N LYS A 88 4.58 -17.62 -5.20
CA LYS A 88 5.54 -17.11 -6.19
C LYS A 88 6.30 -15.89 -5.70
N VAL A 89 5.69 -15.10 -4.82
CA VAL A 89 6.22 -13.79 -4.40
C VAL A 89 6.36 -13.61 -2.89
N SER A 90 5.91 -14.58 -2.08
CA SER A 90 5.92 -14.48 -0.62
C SER A 90 7.30 -14.25 0.00
N HIS A 91 8.35 -14.74 -0.65
CA HIS A 91 9.74 -14.54 -0.22
C HIS A 91 10.30 -13.14 -0.55
N LEU A 92 9.56 -12.33 -1.29
CA LEU A 92 9.94 -10.97 -1.70
C LEU A 92 9.10 -9.89 -1.01
N VAL A 93 7.92 -10.24 -0.53
CA VAL A 93 6.93 -9.26 -0.04
C VAL A 93 6.98 -9.17 1.47
N ASP A 94 7.24 -7.96 1.97
CA ASP A 94 7.27 -7.65 3.40
C ASP A 94 5.89 -7.27 3.94
N VAL A 95 5.09 -6.55 3.12
CA VAL A 95 3.78 -6.03 3.54
C VAL A 95 2.70 -6.29 2.49
N TRP A 96 1.60 -6.90 2.91
CA TRP A 96 0.46 -7.24 2.06
C TRP A 96 -0.71 -6.33 2.38
N HIS A 97 -1.11 -5.45 1.43
CA HIS A 97 -2.15 -4.44 1.66
C HIS A 97 -3.57 -4.87 1.30
N SER A 98 -3.72 -5.82 0.39
CA SER A 98 -5.02 -6.18 -0.19
C SER A 98 -5.49 -7.56 0.28
N VAL A 99 -5.40 -7.84 1.58
CA VAL A 99 -5.85 -9.11 2.15
C VAL A 99 -7.36 -9.07 2.36
N THR A 100 -8.08 -9.86 1.56
CA THR A 100 -9.55 -9.85 1.46
C THR A 100 -10.21 -11.17 1.87
N SER A 101 -9.46 -12.12 2.41
CA SER A 101 -10.02 -13.39 2.91
C SER A 101 -9.10 -14.05 3.93
N LEU A 102 -9.68 -14.79 4.88
CA LEU A 102 -8.95 -15.63 5.82
C LEU A 102 -8.02 -16.63 5.13
N LYS A 103 -8.48 -17.20 4.02
CA LYS A 103 -7.67 -18.13 3.22
C LYS A 103 -6.39 -17.46 2.71
N LEU A 104 -6.49 -16.21 2.26
CA LEU A 104 -5.33 -15.46 1.78
C LEU A 104 -4.38 -15.11 2.94
N ALA A 105 -4.89 -14.66 4.07
CA ALA A 105 -4.10 -14.36 5.26
C ALA A 105 -3.30 -15.58 5.74
N ARG A 106 -3.96 -16.73 5.87
CA ARG A 106 -3.31 -18.00 6.25
C ARG A 106 -2.26 -18.44 5.24
N GLU A 107 -2.54 -18.33 3.94
CA GLU A 107 -1.57 -18.72 2.90
C GLU A 107 -0.32 -17.82 2.93
N ILE A 108 -0.47 -16.52 3.19
CA ILE A 108 0.65 -15.59 3.36
C ILE A 108 1.48 -16.01 4.57
N HIS A 109 0.85 -16.14 5.74
CA HIS A 109 1.52 -16.51 6.99
C HIS A 109 2.25 -17.86 6.89
N ASN A 110 1.61 -18.87 6.29
CA ASN A 110 2.23 -20.20 6.08
C ASN A 110 3.47 -20.15 5.18
N ARG A 111 3.64 -19.13 4.37
CA ARG A 111 4.78 -18.95 3.47
C ARG A 111 5.84 -18.02 4.01
N ASN A 112 5.44 -17.02 4.75
CA ASN A 112 6.29 -16.04 5.38
C ASN A 112 5.58 -15.51 6.63
N ASP A 113 5.94 -16.04 7.79
CA ASP A 113 5.37 -15.69 9.09
C ASP A 113 5.82 -14.32 9.59
N GLN A 114 6.85 -13.73 8.96
CA GLN A 114 7.34 -12.37 9.26
C GLN A 114 6.63 -11.30 8.43
N ALA A 115 5.86 -11.68 7.40
CA ALA A 115 5.18 -10.74 6.54
C ALA A 115 4.04 -10.02 7.27
N LYS A 116 4.01 -8.70 7.17
CA LYS A 116 2.93 -7.87 7.71
C LYS A 116 1.69 -7.95 6.83
N ILE A 117 0.53 -8.06 7.46
CA ILE A 117 -0.77 -8.15 6.78
C ILE A 117 -1.63 -6.94 7.13
N LEU A 118 -2.15 -6.26 6.11
CA LEU A 118 -3.21 -5.26 6.24
C LEU A 118 -4.51 -5.83 5.66
N LEU A 119 -5.57 -5.83 6.47
CA LEU A 119 -6.88 -6.27 6.01
C LEU A 119 -7.54 -5.18 5.16
N GLN A 120 -7.95 -5.52 3.97
CA GLN A 120 -8.70 -4.58 3.13
C GLN A 120 -10.16 -4.52 3.61
N VAL A 121 -10.64 -3.31 3.89
CA VAL A 121 -11.97 -3.06 4.47
C VAL A 121 -12.85 -2.29 3.48
N SER A 122 -14.08 -2.76 3.30
CA SER A 122 -15.15 -2.08 2.59
C SER A 122 -15.96 -1.23 3.57
N VAL A 123 -15.52 0.01 3.79
CA VAL A 123 -16.07 0.90 4.83
C VAL A 123 -17.53 1.32 4.55
N LEU A 124 -17.92 1.43 3.27
CA LEU A 124 -19.28 1.80 2.85
C LEU A 124 -20.15 0.61 2.49
N GLY A 125 -19.71 -0.61 2.80
CA GLY A 125 -20.43 -1.85 2.50
C GLY A 125 -20.03 -2.47 1.15
N PRO A 126 -20.50 -3.70 0.88
CA PRO A 126 -19.97 -4.61 -0.15
C PRO A 126 -20.15 -4.13 -1.59
N SER A 127 -21.09 -3.24 -1.85
CA SER A 127 -21.34 -2.70 -3.19
C SER A 127 -20.30 -1.65 -3.63
N ASN A 128 -19.49 -1.11 -2.73
CA ASN A 128 -18.60 0.02 -3.00
C ASN A 128 -17.12 -0.36 -3.15
N SER A 129 -16.69 -1.45 -2.51
CA SER A 129 -15.31 -1.93 -2.65
C SER A 129 -15.20 -3.42 -2.32
N LYS A 130 -14.10 -4.05 -2.76
CA LYS A 130 -13.75 -5.39 -2.28
C LYS A 130 -13.10 -5.28 -0.91
N GLY A 131 -13.28 -6.29 -0.07
CA GLY A 131 -12.72 -6.33 1.27
C GLY A 131 -13.69 -6.92 2.27
N PHE A 132 -13.27 -6.99 3.50
CA PHE A 132 -14.13 -7.38 4.62
C PHE A 132 -15.11 -6.27 4.97
N GLU A 133 -16.30 -6.62 5.40
CA GLU A 133 -17.24 -5.67 5.96
C GLU A 133 -16.79 -5.26 7.37
N VAL A 134 -17.19 -4.07 7.80
CA VAL A 134 -16.78 -3.54 9.11
C VAL A 134 -17.24 -4.47 10.26
N GLU A 135 -18.40 -5.04 10.11
CA GLU A 135 -19.05 -5.94 11.08
C GLU A 135 -18.31 -7.28 11.24
N GLU A 136 -17.54 -7.69 10.23
CA GLU A 136 -16.76 -8.94 10.27
C GLU A 136 -15.43 -8.78 11.05
N LEU A 137 -14.91 -7.55 11.18
CA LEU A 137 -13.57 -7.29 11.70
C LEU A 137 -13.33 -7.82 13.13
N PRO A 138 -14.27 -7.72 14.11
CA PRO A 138 -14.02 -8.21 15.45
C PRO A 138 -13.66 -9.70 15.48
N ASP A 139 -14.51 -10.52 14.86
CA ASP A 139 -14.33 -11.98 14.84
C ASP A 139 -13.12 -12.38 14.01
N LEU A 140 -12.91 -11.70 12.88
CA LEU A 140 -11.79 -11.92 11.98
C LEU A 140 -10.45 -11.65 12.65
N ILE A 141 -10.29 -10.48 13.29
CA ILE A 141 -9.04 -10.09 13.96
C ILE A 141 -8.78 -11.01 15.16
N PHE A 142 -9.82 -11.35 15.93
CA PHE A 142 -9.70 -12.30 17.03
C PHE A 142 -9.17 -13.65 16.52
N GLN A 143 -9.77 -14.19 15.45
CA GLN A 143 -9.38 -15.49 14.87
C GLN A 143 -7.94 -15.45 14.33
N LEU A 144 -7.53 -14.39 13.63
CA LEU A 144 -6.18 -14.27 13.09
C LEU A 144 -5.15 -14.17 14.22
N ARG A 145 -5.44 -13.44 15.30
CA ARG A 145 -4.57 -13.36 16.47
C ARG A 145 -4.43 -14.70 17.19
N ASP A 146 -5.53 -15.46 17.31
CA ASP A 146 -5.51 -16.82 17.90
C ASP A 146 -4.62 -17.78 17.07
N GLU A 147 -4.56 -17.57 15.76
CA GLU A 147 -3.70 -18.30 14.82
C GLU A 147 -2.25 -17.75 14.76
N ASN A 148 -1.89 -16.76 15.60
CA ASN A 148 -0.61 -16.04 15.60
C ASN A 148 -0.27 -15.37 14.26
N ILE A 149 -1.28 -14.94 13.50
CA ILE A 149 -1.10 -14.19 12.27
C ILE A 149 -1.04 -12.70 12.60
N ASP A 150 0.07 -12.04 12.27
CA ASP A 150 0.27 -10.62 12.53
C ASP A 150 -0.59 -9.76 11.60
N VAL A 151 -1.64 -9.17 12.17
CA VAL A 151 -2.45 -8.13 11.52
C VAL A 151 -1.92 -6.79 11.98
N SER A 152 -1.08 -6.18 11.15
CA SER A 152 -0.44 -4.90 11.47
C SER A 152 -1.37 -3.70 11.26
N GLY A 153 -2.42 -3.85 10.44
CA GLY A 153 -3.30 -2.73 10.15
C GLY A 153 -4.45 -3.00 9.19
N LEU A 154 -5.06 -1.90 8.76
CA LEU A 154 -6.18 -1.89 7.82
C LEU A 154 -5.82 -1.13 6.53
N MET A 155 -6.48 -1.48 5.44
CA MET A 155 -6.34 -0.79 4.16
C MET A 155 -7.71 -0.48 3.57
N THR A 156 -7.84 0.68 2.94
CA THR A 156 -9.00 1.04 2.12
C THR A 156 -8.62 1.90 0.92
N MET A 157 -9.59 2.12 0.05
CA MET A 157 -9.50 3.08 -1.05
C MET A 157 -10.54 4.18 -0.86
N GLY A 158 -10.23 5.38 -1.34
CA GLY A 158 -11.19 6.47 -1.41
C GLY A 158 -12.32 6.20 -2.40
N VAL A 159 -13.31 7.08 -2.40
CA VAL A 159 -14.46 7.04 -3.32
C VAL A 159 -14.14 7.90 -4.54
N PRO A 160 -14.00 7.30 -5.73
CA PRO A 160 -13.64 8.05 -6.93
C PRO A 160 -14.60 9.21 -7.21
N GLY A 161 -14.05 10.44 -7.33
CA GLY A 161 -14.82 11.64 -7.64
C GLY A 161 -15.62 12.23 -6.46
N ASP A 162 -15.57 11.62 -5.27
CA ASP A 162 -16.25 12.12 -4.07
C ASP A 162 -15.29 12.30 -2.89
N MET A 163 -14.75 13.50 -2.74
CA MET A 163 -13.79 13.83 -1.68
C MET A 163 -14.42 13.87 -0.28
N ILE A 164 -15.74 14.14 -0.18
CA ILE A 164 -16.45 14.13 1.10
C ILE A 164 -16.60 12.70 1.60
N ALA A 165 -17.08 11.80 0.73
CA ALA A 165 -17.18 10.39 1.04
C ALA A 165 -15.79 9.77 1.30
N THR A 166 -14.75 10.18 0.56
CA THR A 166 -13.37 9.75 0.76
C THR A 166 -12.87 10.10 2.17
N ARG A 167 -13.07 11.35 2.61
CA ARG A 167 -12.70 11.77 3.98
C ARG A 167 -13.42 10.93 5.03
N PHE A 168 -14.73 10.76 4.88
CA PHE A 168 -15.50 9.92 5.80
C PHE A 168 -14.95 8.47 5.89
N VAL A 169 -14.63 7.87 4.74
CA VAL A 169 -14.06 6.52 4.65
C VAL A 169 -12.71 6.43 5.37
N PHE A 170 -11.83 7.41 5.15
CA PHE A 170 -10.50 7.42 5.74
C PHE A 170 -10.53 7.64 7.27
N GLU A 171 -11.30 8.61 7.73
CA GLU A 171 -11.49 8.85 9.17
C GLU A 171 -12.11 7.63 9.89
N ARG A 172 -13.07 6.97 9.22
CA ARG A 172 -13.68 5.75 9.77
C ARG A 172 -12.68 4.60 9.82
N LEU A 173 -11.84 4.43 8.79
CA LEU A 173 -10.79 3.41 8.81
C LEU A 173 -9.81 3.62 9.96
N ARG A 174 -9.37 4.87 10.18
CA ARG A 174 -8.45 5.20 11.29
C ARG A 174 -9.08 4.84 12.64
N LYS A 175 -10.34 5.23 12.87
CA LYS A 175 -11.06 4.88 14.10
C LYS A 175 -11.19 3.38 14.32
N LEU A 176 -11.42 2.61 13.24
CA LEU A 176 -11.46 1.14 13.32
C LEU A 176 -10.08 0.59 13.71
N ALA A 177 -9.01 1.06 13.09
CA ALA A 177 -7.67 0.61 13.43
C ALA A 177 -7.33 0.93 14.89
N ASP A 178 -7.68 2.13 15.39
CA ASP A 178 -7.51 2.50 16.80
C ASP A 178 -8.31 1.58 17.74
N THR A 179 -9.55 1.25 17.37
CA THR A 179 -10.42 0.35 18.16
C THR A 179 -9.81 -1.04 18.32
N PHE A 180 -9.12 -1.54 17.31
CA PHE A 180 -8.47 -2.84 17.32
C PHE A 180 -6.98 -2.79 17.71
N GLU A 181 -6.49 -1.62 18.15
CA GLU A 181 -5.08 -1.41 18.52
C GLU A 181 -4.11 -1.76 17.38
N LEU A 182 -4.50 -1.42 16.14
CA LEU A 182 -3.68 -1.60 14.94
C LEU A 182 -2.97 -0.30 14.57
N SER A 183 -1.66 -0.38 14.38
CA SER A 183 -0.83 0.80 14.13
C SER A 183 -0.99 1.35 12.71
N GLU A 184 -1.22 0.48 11.72
CA GLU A 184 -1.11 0.85 10.32
C GLU A 184 -2.46 1.13 9.67
N CYS A 185 -2.52 2.26 8.93
CA CYS A 185 -3.61 2.60 8.02
C CYS A 185 -3.05 2.90 6.64
N SER A 186 -3.28 1.99 5.70
CA SER A 186 -2.91 2.19 4.31
C SER A 186 -4.09 2.78 3.54
N MET A 187 -4.04 4.07 3.28
CA MET A 187 -5.05 4.82 2.54
C MET A 187 -4.43 6.05 1.91
N GLY A 188 -5.00 6.53 0.80
CA GLY A 188 -4.48 7.64 0.02
C GLY A 188 -3.64 7.19 -1.17
N MET A 189 -4.01 7.72 -2.33
CA MET A 189 -3.35 7.58 -3.63
C MET A 189 -3.08 8.97 -4.22
N SER A 190 -2.55 9.07 -5.43
CA SER A 190 -2.16 10.35 -6.04
C SER A 190 -3.23 11.44 -6.00
N ASP A 191 -4.51 11.06 -6.06
CA ASP A 191 -5.62 12.03 -6.13
C ASP A 191 -6.22 12.39 -4.75
N ASP A 192 -5.94 11.60 -3.70
CA ASP A 192 -6.60 11.74 -2.39
C ASP A 192 -5.66 11.60 -1.18
N PHE A 193 -4.33 11.53 -1.41
CA PHE A 193 -3.37 11.33 -0.32
C PHE A 193 -3.33 12.49 0.69
N GLU A 194 -3.62 13.71 0.28
CA GLU A 194 -3.68 14.84 1.20
C GLU A 194 -4.79 14.66 2.24
N ILE A 195 -5.99 14.23 1.79
CA ILE A 195 -7.09 13.89 2.69
C ILE A 195 -6.71 12.73 3.60
N ALA A 196 -5.99 11.72 3.06
CA ALA A 196 -5.54 10.59 3.84
C ALA A 196 -4.55 11.00 4.95
N LEU A 197 -3.61 11.91 4.68
CA LEU A 197 -2.68 12.47 5.66
C LEU A 197 -3.45 13.18 6.79
N GLU A 198 -4.40 14.04 6.44
CA GLU A 198 -5.26 14.75 7.39
C GLU A 198 -6.15 13.81 8.20
N SER A 199 -6.47 12.62 7.68
CA SER A 199 -7.27 11.57 8.33
C SER A 199 -6.45 10.55 9.11
N GLY A 200 -5.14 10.75 9.28
CA GLY A 200 -4.27 9.88 10.09
C GLY A 200 -3.76 8.63 9.37
N SER A 201 -3.55 8.70 8.05
CA SER A 201 -2.84 7.64 7.31
C SER A 201 -1.43 7.43 7.84
N SER A 202 -0.99 6.17 7.95
CA SER A 202 0.42 5.82 8.21
C SER A 202 1.15 5.35 6.96
N MET A 203 0.41 5.03 5.89
CA MET A 203 0.95 4.59 4.60
C MET A 203 0.16 5.19 3.44
N ILE A 204 0.80 5.98 2.59
CA ILE A 204 0.23 6.49 1.35
C ILE A 204 0.86 5.79 0.14
N ARG A 205 0.08 5.52 -0.92
CA ARG A 205 0.49 4.75 -2.10
C ARG A 205 0.46 5.64 -3.34
N ILE A 206 1.59 6.18 -3.72
CA ILE A 206 1.70 7.19 -4.78
C ILE A 206 2.46 6.63 -5.98
N GLY A 207 1.86 6.69 -7.15
CA GLY A 207 2.47 6.25 -8.42
C GLY A 207 2.63 7.39 -9.41
N SER A 208 1.55 7.80 -10.06
CA SER A 208 1.57 8.80 -11.13
C SER A 208 2.09 10.17 -10.67
N ALA A 209 1.87 10.56 -9.43
CA ALA A 209 2.40 11.81 -8.90
C ALA A 209 3.94 11.77 -8.73
N ILE A 210 4.57 10.59 -8.61
CA ILE A 210 6.04 10.44 -8.57
C ILE A 210 6.59 10.25 -9.98
N PHE A 211 6.13 9.20 -10.66
CA PHE A 211 6.74 8.73 -11.91
C PHE A 211 6.14 9.37 -13.18
N GLY A 212 5.01 10.06 -13.05
CA GLY A 212 4.26 10.61 -14.18
C GLY A 212 3.34 9.57 -14.85
N ASN A 213 2.94 9.87 -16.07
CA ASN A 213 2.11 8.97 -16.86
C ASN A 213 2.91 7.75 -17.31
N ARG A 214 2.27 6.59 -17.26
CA ARG A 214 2.86 5.36 -17.79
C ARG A 214 3.17 5.51 -19.27
N ARG A 215 4.26 4.92 -19.72
CA ARG A 215 4.53 4.79 -21.15
C ARG A 215 3.44 3.88 -21.73
N PRO A 216 2.80 4.25 -22.85
CA PRO A 216 1.92 3.32 -23.55
C PRO A 216 2.75 2.12 -24.03
N ASP A 217 2.18 0.91 -23.85
CA ASP A 217 2.73 -0.35 -24.36
C ASP A 217 2.86 -0.34 -25.88
#